data_ddf80c4716611dec1aec0e109d55ff52
#
_entry.id   ddf80c4716611dec1aec0e109d55ff52
#
_cell.length_a   1.000
_cell.length_b   1.000
_cell.length_c   1.000
_cell.angle_alpha   90.00
_cell.angle_beta   90.00
_cell.angle_gamma   90.00
#
_symmetry.space_group_name_H-M   'P 1'
#
loop_
_entity.id
_entity.type
_entity.pdbx_description
1 polymer ?
#
loop_
_entity_poly.entity_id
_entity_poly.type
_entity_poly.pdbx_seq_one_letter_code
_entity_poly.pdbx_strand_id
1 'polypeptide(L)'
;AQLEKVRSYLFEHGIIVFPEQYLSPKDHIKLAEFFGEIEVNRFFTPVASHPMIAEVRTTPKQTQVIGGTWHTDHSYDVAPAMCSILSAQQLPPFGGDTHFASMSAAYYAMSSGLQDMLRKLRAWHSDGSFVNSSNMGINPSEMPFVTPLFIR
;
A
#
# COMPACT_ATOMS: atom_id res chain seq x y z
N ALA A 1 -0.02 15.61 19.95
CA ALA A 1 -0.32 14.54 20.95
C ALA A 1 -1.15 13.39 20.34
N GLN A 2 -2.30 13.62 19.70
CA GLN A 2 -3.14 12.54 19.15
C GLN A 2 -2.51 11.84 17.94
N LEU A 3 -2.01 12.58 16.96
CA LEU A 3 -1.38 12.03 15.76
C LEU A 3 -0.11 11.23 16.07
N GLU A 4 0.65 11.63 17.08
CA GLU A 4 1.81 10.85 17.56
C GLU A 4 1.39 9.49 18.14
N LYS A 5 0.24 9.44 18.82
CA LYS A 5 -0.34 8.16 19.27
C LYS A 5 -0.74 7.27 18.09
N VAL A 6 -1.35 7.86 17.07
CA VAL A 6 -1.70 7.13 15.84
C VAL A 6 -0.44 6.55 15.19
N ARG A 7 0.62 7.34 15.07
CA ARG A 7 1.90 6.88 14.53
C ARG A 7 2.50 5.74 15.36
N SER A 8 2.46 5.83 16.69
CA SER A 8 2.94 4.77 17.58
C SER A 8 2.17 3.47 17.37
N TYR A 9 0.84 3.53 17.30
CA TYR A 9 0.01 2.36 17.05
C TYR A 9 0.22 1.76 15.66
N LEU A 10 0.46 2.61 14.65
CA LEU A 10 0.78 2.11 13.31
C LEU A 10 2.07 1.27 13.33
N PHE A 11 3.11 1.75 14.02
CA PHE A 11 4.36 1.00 14.14
C PHE A 11 4.22 -0.28 14.97
N GLU A 12 3.37 -0.27 15.97
CA GLU A 12 3.13 -1.43 16.83
C GLU A 12 2.30 -2.51 16.13
N HIS A 13 1.24 -2.11 15.43
CA HIS A 13 0.24 -3.04 14.89
C HIS A 13 0.32 -3.23 13.37
N GLY A 14 1.03 -2.36 12.67
CA GLY A 14 1.15 -2.36 11.20
C GLY A 14 -0.07 -1.81 10.46
N ILE A 15 -1.25 -1.86 11.07
CA ILE A 15 -2.50 -1.29 10.53
C ILE A 15 -3.29 -0.58 11.62
N ILE A 16 -4.07 0.41 11.22
CA ILE A 16 -5.06 1.07 12.07
C ILE A 16 -6.34 1.25 11.27
N VAL A 17 -7.47 0.98 11.90
CA VAL A 17 -8.79 1.22 11.32
C VAL A 17 -9.51 2.28 12.15
N PHE A 18 -10.06 3.28 11.48
CA PHE A 18 -10.86 4.32 12.08
C PHE A 18 -12.32 4.15 11.60
N PRO A 19 -13.16 3.46 12.34
CA PRO A 19 -14.56 3.27 11.95
C PRO A 19 -15.32 4.60 11.96
N GLU A 20 -16.26 4.73 11.04
CA GLU A 20 -17.21 5.87 10.98
C GLU A 20 -16.52 7.26 10.87
N GLN A 21 -15.34 7.32 10.25
CA GLN A 21 -14.64 8.58 10.00
C GLN A 21 -14.81 8.97 8.53
N TYR A 22 -15.42 10.13 8.32
CA TYR A 22 -15.60 10.71 6.99
C TYR A 22 -14.59 11.83 6.81
N LEU A 23 -13.48 11.53 6.11
CA LEU A 23 -12.48 12.52 5.79
C LEU A 23 -12.88 13.33 4.55
N SER A 24 -12.85 14.65 4.66
CA SER A 24 -12.83 15.47 3.46
C SER A 24 -11.50 15.25 2.71
N PRO A 25 -11.45 15.50 1.38
CA PRO A 25 -10.19 15.38 0.64
C PRO A 25 -9.06 16.24 1.23
N LYS A 26 -9.38 17.41 1.76
CA LYS A 26 -8.41 18.30 2.43
C LYS A 26 -7.88 17.70 3.74
N ASP A 27 -8.75 17.09 4.54
CA ASP A 27 -8.34 16.46 5.80
C ASP A 27 -7.57 15.17 5.54
N HIS A 28 -7.90 14.44 4.46
CA HIS A 28 -7.16 13.26 4.02
C HIS A 28 -5.71 13.63 3.65
N ILE A 29 -5.52 14.68 2.86
CA ILE A 29 -4.19 15.22 2.51
C ILE A 29 -3.44 15.64 3.78
N LYS A 30 -4.08 16.41 4.66
CA LYS A 30 -3.50 16.86 5.93
C LYS A 30 -3.02 15.69 6.81
N LEU A 31 -3.82 14.63 6.86
CA LEU A 31 -3.44 13.43 7.61
C LEU A 31 -2.23 12.74 6.97
N ALA A 32 -2.18 12.67 5.64
CA ALA A 32 -1.07 12.08 4.92
C ALA A 32 0.23 12.87 5.13
N GLU A 33 0.20 14.19 5.04
CA GLU A 33 1.33 15.10 5.29
C GLU A 33 1.96 14.94 6.69
N PHE A 34 1.15 14.51 7.67
CA PHE A 34 1.69 14.22 9.00
C PHE A 34 2.66 13.02 8.99
N PHE A 35 2.43 12.06 8.12
CA PHE A 35 3.28 10.87 8.02
C PHE A 35 4.53 11.08 7.15
N GLY A 36 4.49 12.03 6.24
CA GLY A 36 5.61 12.36 5.36
C GLY A 36 5.19 13.06 4.09
N GLU A 37 6.11 13.15 3.15
CA GLU A 37 5.83 13.64 1.81
C GLU A 37 4.86 12.69 1.10
N ILE A 38 3.85 13.26 0.43
CA ILE A 38 2.84 12.48 -0.27
C ILE A 38 3.41 12.02 -1.60
N GLU A 39 3.49 10.72 -1.78
CA GLU A 39 3.79 10.12 -3.07
C GLU A 39 2.50 9.95 -3.88
N VAL A 40 2.46 10.57 -5.06
CA VAL A 40 1.30 10.46 -5.95
C VAL A 40 1.34 9.11 -6.65
N ASN A 41 0.32 8.29 -6.41
CA ASN A 41 0.23 6.98 -7.02
C ASN A 41 0.10 7.08 -8.55
N ARG A 42 1.03 6.47 -9.27
CA ARG A 42 1.13 6.51 -10.74
C ARG A 42 0.21 5.51 -11.47
N PHE A 43 -0.39 4.57 -10.74
CA PHE A 43 -1.20 3.49 -11.32
C PHE A 43 -2.69 3.77 -11.33
N PHE A 44 -3.15 4.73 -10.54
CA PHE A 44 -4.56 5.05 -10.39
C PHE A 44 -4.89 6.45 -10.88
N THR A 45 -6.14 6.67 -11.24
CA THR A 45 -6.61 7.97 -11.70
C THR A 45 -6.65 8.96 -10.53
N PRO A 46 -5.97 10.11 -10.64
CA PRO A 46 -6.08 11.15 -9.63
C PRO A 46 -7.50 11.71 -9.54
N VAL A 47 -7.93 12.06 -8.34
CA VAL A 47 -9.16 12.84 -8.15
C VAL A 47 -8.96 14.23 -8.74
N ALA A 48 -9.80 14.64 -9.70
CA ALA A 48 -9.61 15.87 -10.50
C ALA A 48 -9.44 17.13 -9.64
N SER A 49 -10.17 17.24 -8.52
CA SER A 49 -10.09 18.39 -7.61
C SER A 49 -8.93 18.30 -6.61
N HIS A 50 -8.34 17.13 -6.42
CA HIS A 50 -7.26 16.87 -5.45
C HIS A 50 -6.29 15.84 -6.01
N PRO A 51 -5.36 16.22 -6.91
CA PRO A 51 -4.51 15.30 -7.65
C PRO A 51 -3.59 14.42 -6.79
N MET A 52 -3.38 14.78 -5.53
CA MET A 52 -2.62 13.96 -4.57
C MET A 52 -3.39 12.74 -4.08
N ILE A 53 -4.70 12.67 -4.35
CA ILE A 53 -5.55 11.54 -3.99
C ILE A 53 -5.81 10.71 -5.23
N ALA A 54 -5.50 9.43 -5.16
CA ALA A 54 -5.82 8.46 -6.19
C ALA A 54 -7.18 7.80 -5.91
N GLU A 55 -7.99 7.62 -6.94
CA GLU A 55 -9.25 6.90 -6.84
C GLU A 55 -9.06 5.42 -7.15
N VAL A 56 -9.36 4.56 -6.19
CA VAL A 56 -9.45 3.11 -6.41
C VAL A 56 -10.92 2.73 -6.50
N ARG A 57 -11.36 2.36 -7.69
CA ARG A 57 -12.77 2.05 -7.97
C ARG A 57 -12.90 0.67 -8.58
N THR A 58 -13.82 -0.12 -8.03
CA THR A 58 -14.28 -1.38 -8.64
C THR A 58 -15.67 -1.16 -9.25
N THR A 59 -15.86 -1.63 -10.46
CA THR A 59 -17.15 -1.54 -11.17
C THR A 59 -17.76 -2.92 -11.35
N PRO A 60 -19.09 -3.04 -11.51
CA PRO A 60 -19.75 -4.33 -11.70
C PRO A 60 -19.30 -5.11 -12.95
N LYS A 61 -18.69 -4.42 -13.93
CA LYS A 61 -18.18 -5.04 -15.17
C LYS A 61 -16.72 -5.48 -15.05
N GLN A 62 -16.06 -5.15 -13.94
CA GLN A 62 -14.65 -5.48 -13.74
C GLN A 62 -14.52 -6.95 -13.38
N THR A 63 -13.70 -7.67 -14.12
CA THR A 63 -13.45 -9.10 -13.92
C THR A 63 -12.20 -9.37 -13.07
N GLN A 64 -11.31 -8.39 -12.96
CA GLN A 64 -10.10 -8.49 -12.16
C GLN A 64 -10.24 -7.69 -10.86
N VAL A 65 -9.87 -8.28 -9.76
CA VAL A 65 -9.86 -7.63 -8.44
C VAL A 65 -8.56 -6.85 -8.29
N ILE A 66 -8.67 -5.53 -8.07
CA ILE A 66 -7.51 -4.70 -7.75
C ILE A 66 -6.99 -5.12 -6.37
N GLY A 67 -5.70 -5.44 -6.28
CA GLY A 67 -5.10 -5.88 -5.03
C GLY A 67 -5.55 -7.26 -4.56
N GLY A 68 -6.09 -8.11 -5.45
CA GLY A 68 -6.61 -9.44 -5.12
C GLY A 68 -5.55 -10.50 -4.77
N THR A 69 -4.26 -10.18 -4.85
CA THR A 69 -3.16 -11.04 -4.43
C THR A 69 -2.41 -10.43 -3.26
N TRP A 70 -1.78 -11.27 -2.42
CA TRP A 70 -0.93 -10.79 -1.33
C TRP A 70 0.24 -9.99 -1.89
N HIS A 71 0.41 -8.77 -1.41
CA HIS A 71 1.46 -7.84 -1.83
C HIS A 71 1.81 -6.86 -0.71
N THR A 72 2.89 -6.15 -0.89
CA THR A 72 3.22 -4.93 -0.14
C THR A 72 3.17 -3.76 -1.10
N ASP A 73 2.59 -2.64 -0.67
CA ASP A 73 2.52 -1.44 -1.50
C ASP A 73 3.92 -0.86 -1.70
N HIS A 74 4.20 -0.46 -2.95
CA HIS A 74 5.39 0.31 -3.33
C HIS A 74 6.75 -0.26 -2.90
N SER A 75 6.83 -1.55 -2.53
CA SER A 75 8.08 -2.19 -2.10
C SER A 75 9.18 -2.20 -3.16
N TYR A 76 8.84 -1.92 -4.41
CA TYR A 76 9.73 -1.80 -5.55
C TYR A 76 10.32 -0.38 -5.70
N ASP A 77 9.82 0.62 -5.02
CA ASP A 77 10.37 1.99 -5.06
C ASP A 77 11.66 2.08 -4.25
N VAL A 78 12.57 2.96 -4.67
CA VAL A 78 13.85 3.20 -3.97
C VAL A 78 13.63 3.72 -2.55
N ALA A 79 12.59 4.53 -2.37
CA ALA A 79 12.12 5.06 -1.09
C ALA A 79 10.61 4.82 -0.99
N PRO A 80 10.18 3.63 -0.56
CA PRO A 80 8.76 3.33 -0.41
C PRO A 80 8.06 4.29 0.54
N ALA A 81 6.83 4.65 0.22
CA ALA A 81 5.98 5.42 1.14
C ALA A 81 5.84 4.69 2.49
N MET A 82 5.81 5.44 3.58
CA MET A 82 5.75 4.87 4.93
C MET A 82 4.46 4.09 5.19
N CYS A 83 3.35 4.54 4.64
CA CYS A 83 2.04 3.89 4.75
C CYS A 83 1.12 4.32 3.62
N SER A 84 0.06 3.57 3.40
CA SER A 84 -1.07 3.94 2.56
C SER A 84 -2.26 4.32 3.44
N ILE A 85 -2.97 5.38 3.09
CA ILE A 85 -4.17 5.85 3.81
C ILE A 85 -5.36 5.71 2.88
N LEU A 86 -6.27 4.80 3.21
CA LEU A 86 -7.47 4.54 2.44
C LEU A 86 -8.68 5.18 3.12
N SER A 87 -9.45 5.94 2.37
CA SER A 87 -10.73 6.50 2.82
C SER A 87 -11.87 5.89 2.02
N ALA A 88 -12.66 5.03 2.66
CA ALA A 88 -13.78 4.37 2.02
C ALA A 88 -14.88 5.39 1.70
N GLN A 89 -15.24 5.52 0.42
CA GLN A 89 -16.29 6.41 -0.05
C GLN A 89 -17.59 5.66 -0.33
N GLN A 90 -17.49 4.46 -0.89
CA GLN A 90 -18.61 3.59 -1.18
C GLN A 90 -18.17 2.15 -1.00
N LEU A 91 -18.93 1.41 -0.21
CA LEU A 91 -18.67 0.00 0.07
C LEU A 91 -19.86 -0.84 -0.42
N PRO A 92 -19.62 -2.07 -0.90
CA PRO A 92 -20.71 -3.00 -1.18
C PRO A 92 -21.36 -3.47 0.12
N PRO A 93 -22.62 -3.92 0.09
CA PRO A 93 -23.29 -4.46 1.29
C PRO A 93 -22.66 -5.79 1.77
N PHE A 94 -21.95 -6.51 0.90
CA PHE A 94 -21.27 -7.76 1.21
C PHE A 94 -19.97 -7.88 0.44
N GLY A 95 -18.94 -8.45 1.07
CA GLY A 95 -17.63 -8.69 0.45
C GLY A 95 -16.81 -7.42 0.24
N GLY A 96 -15.70 -7.56 -0.46
CA GLY A 96 -14.75 -6.47 -0.65
C GLY A 96 -13.86 -6.21 0.56
N ASP A 97 -13.74 -7.19 1.45
CA ASP A 97 -12.89 -7.09 2.64
C ASP A 97 -11.42 -6.94 2.26
N THR A 98 -10.71 -6.11 3.01
CA THR A 98 -9.26 -6.00 2.90
C THR A 98 -8.61 -6.86 3.98
N HIS A 99 -7.78 -7.79 3.55
CA HIS A 99 -7.05 -8.69 4.44
C HIS A 99 -5.62 -8.21 4.63
N PHE A 100 -5.12 -8.32 5.85
CA PHE A 100 -3.76 -7.96 6.20
C PHE A 100 -3.02 -9.11 6.86
N ALA A 101 -1.71 -9.22 6.61
CA ALA A 101 -0.83 -10.18 7.26
C ALA A 101 0.44 -9.47 7.72
N SER A 102 0.86 -9.72 8.96
CA SER A 102 2.09 -9.16 9.50
C SER A 102 3.30 -9.98 9.05
N MET A 103 4.14 -9.42 8.19
CA MET A 103 5.41 -10.03 7.78
C MET A 103 6.39 -10.12 8.95
N SER A 104 6.39 -9.14 9.87
CA SER A 104 7.21 -9.18 11.07
C SER A 104 6.80 -10.34 11.98
N ALA A 105 5.49 -10.50 12.24
CA ALA A 105 5.01 -11.61 13.05
C ALA A 105 5.33 -12.96 12.40
N ALA A 106 5.16 -13.07 11.08
CA ALA A 106 5.53 -14.29 10.34
C ALA A 106 7.02 -14.61 10.48
N TYR A 107 7.89 -13.61 10.35
CA TYR A 107 9.33 -13.79 10.52
C TYR A 107 9.70 -14.24 11.94
N TYR A 108 9.16 -13.60 12.98
CA TYR A 108 9.44 -13.96 14.36
C TYR A 108 8.86 -15.32 14.79
N ALA A 109 7.85 -15.82 14.10
CA ALA A 109 7.30 -17.16 14.32
C ALA A 109 8.16 -18.28 13.71
N MET A 110 9.15 -17.96 12.87
CA MET A 110 10.07 -18.94 12.29
C MET A 110 11.11 -19.40 13.30
N SER A 111 11.70 -20.60 13.07
CA SER A 111 12.85 -21.05 13.85
C SER A 111 14.06 -20.12 13.70
N SER A 112 14.91 -20.06 14.71
CA SER A 112 16.11 -19.20 14.69
C SER A 112 17.02 -19.52 13.49
N GLY A 113 17.19 -20.79 13.16
CA GLY A 113 17.99 -21.20 12.00
C GLY A 113 17.43 -20.68 10.67
N LEU A 114 16.09 -20.69 10.50
CA LEU A 114 15.45 -20.15 9.31
C LEU A 114 15.57 -18.60 9.27
N GLN A 115 15.38 -17.93 10.41
CA GLN A 115 15.60 -16.48 10.51
C GLN A 115 17.03 -16.11 10.12
N ASP A 116 18.03 -16.84 10.60
CA ASP A 116 19.44 -16.57 10.29
C ASP A 116 19.78 -16.80 8.82
N MET A 117 19.17 -17.79 8.20
CA MET A 117 19.28 -18.01 6.76
C MET A 117 18.66 -16.85 5.97
N LEU A 118 17.44 -16.46 6.30
CA LEU A 118 16.69 -15.43 5.59
C LEU A 118 17.35 -14.04 5.70
N ARG A 119 17.96 -13.69 6.83
CA ARG A 119 18.70 -12.43 7.00
C ARG A 119 19.81 -12.21 6.00
N LYS A 120 20.35 -13.28 5.41
CA LYS A 120 21.44 -13.21 4.44
C LYS A 120 20.94 -13.10 3.00
N LEU A 121 19.67 -13.30 2.78
CA LEU A 121 19.07 -13.26 1.45
C LEU A 121 18.68 -11.83 1.06
N ARG A 122 18.57 -11.64 -0.24
CA ARG A 122 18.04 -10.42 -0.85
C ARG A 122 16.88 -10.82 -1.74
N ALA A 123 15.85 -10.00 -1.78
CA ALA A 123 14.72 -10.17 -2.67
C ALA A 123 14.70 -9.07 -3.74
N TRP A 124 14.36 -9.43 -4.96
CA TRP A 124 14.03 -8.47 -6.00
C TRP A 124 12.56 -8.11 -5.86
N HIS A 125 12.28 -6.82 -5.81
CA HIS A 125 10.93 -6.30 -5.81
C HIS A 125 10.64 -5.66 -7.16
N SER A 126 9.48 -5.92 -7.73
CA SER A 126 9.09 -5.42 -9.03
C SER A 126 7.59 -5.16 -9.06
N ASP A 127 7.20 -4.14 -9.79
CA ASP A 127 5.81 -3.85 -10.15
C ASP A 127 5.31 -4.65 -11.37
N GLY A 128 6.11 -5.58 -11.89
CA GLY A 128 5.84 -6.36 -13.10
C GLY A 128 4.50 -7.11 -13.12
N SER A 129 3.89 -7.39 -11.98
CA SER A 129 2.54 -7.95 -11.90
C SER A 129 1.46 -6.93 -12.32
N PHE A 130 1.69 -5.64 -12.13
CA PHE A 130 0.81 -4.56 -12.59
C PHE A 130 0.97 -4.30 -14.09
N VAL A 131 2.18 -4.44 -14.61
CA VAL A 131 2.52 -4.20 -16.02
C VAL A 131 1.86 -5.21 -16.95
N ASN A 132 1.77 -6.47 -16.51
CA ASN A 132 1.15 -7.54 -17.30
C ASN A 132 -0.39 -7.50 -17.30
N SER A 133 -0.99 -6.69 -16.43
CA SER A 133 -2.42 -6.41 -16.52
C SER A 133 -2.64 -5.34 -17.60
N SER A 134 -2.79 -5.80 -18.84
CA SER A 134 -2.95 -5.04 -20.09
C SER A 134 -4.06 -3.97 -20.11
N ASN A 135 -4.69 -3.69 -18.97
CA ASN A 135 -5.78 -2.74 -18.81
C ASN A 135 -5.38 -1.38 -18.21
N MET A 136 -4.11 -1.18 -17.82
CA MET A 136 -3.69 0.09 -17.16
C MET A 136 -2.96 1.06 -18.12
N GLY A 137 -2.73 0.68 -19.38
CA GLY A 137 -2.11 1.57 -20.38
C GLY A 137 -0.66 1.99 -20.06
N ILE A 138 -0.01 1.30 -19.14
CA ILE A 138 1.36 1.61 -18.70
C ILE A 138 2.36 0.88 -19.61
N ASN A 139 3.32 1.62 -20.15
CA ASN A 139 4.36 1.07 -21.00
C ASN A 139 5.48 0.45 -20.14
N PRO A 140 5.76 -0.87 -20.25
CA PRO A 140 6.80 -1.54 -19.48
C PRO A 140 8.21 -0.92 -19.61
N SER A 141 8.49 -0.26 -20.74
CA SER A 141 9.80 0.37 -20.98
C SER A 141 10.02 1.68 -20.19
N GLU A 142 8.97 2.23 -19.59
CA GLU A 142 9.01 3.48 -18.81
C GLU A 142 9.16 3.24 -17.32
N MET A 143 9.22 1.97 -16.89
CA MET A 143 9.31 1.63 -15.48
C MET A 143 10.75 1.63 -14.98
N PRO A 144 11.03 2.28 -13.85
CA PRO A 144 12.37 2.29 -13.27
C PRO A 144 12.77 0.88 -12.82
N PHE A 145 14.02 0.51 -13.09
CA PHE A 145 14.61 -0.70 -12.55
C PHE A 145 14.65 -0.65 -11.02
N VAL A 146 14.21 -1.71 -10.40
CA VAL A 146 14.11 -1.79 -8.94
C VAL A 146 15.46 -2.15 -8.32
N THR A 147 15.87 -1.37 -7.35
CA THR A 147 17.01 -1.68 -6.50
C THR A 147 16.62 -2.79 -5.51
N PRO A 148 17.50 -3.78 -5.23
CA PRO A 148 17.19 -4.79 -4.23
C PRO A 148 16.95 -4.15 -2.87
N LEU A 149 15.77 -4.38 -2.30
CA LEU A 149 15.43 -3.92 -0.96
C LEU A 149 16.05 -4.88 0.06
N PHE A 150 16.77 -4.33 1.02
CA PHE A 150 17.26 -5.10 2.16
C PHE A 150 16.11 -5.25 3.17
N ILE A 151 15.75 -6.47 3.51
CA ILE A 151 14.98 -6.74 4.73
C ILE A 151 15.97 -6.55 5.90
N ARG A 152 15.82 -5.44 6.60
CA ARG A 152 16.51 -5.22 7.87
C ARG A 152 15.66 -5.68 9.03
#